data_7268571c1512751b645f29fe18ee159c
#
_entry.id   7268571c1512751b645f29fe18ee159c
#
_cell.length_a   1.000
_cell.length_b   1.000
_cell.length_c   1.000
_cell.angle_alpha   90.00
_cell.angle_beta   90.00
_cell.angle_gamma   90.00
#
_symmetry.space_group_name_H-M   'P 1'
#
loop_
_entity.id
_entity.type
_entity.pdbx_description
1 polymer ?
#
loop_
_entity_poly.entity_id
_entity_poly.type
_entity_poly.pdbx_seq_one_letter_code
_entity_poly.pdbx_strand_id
1 'polypeptide(L)'
;MAGDEESAVSVIRLVEELDAGPIGAWHDVSISGDTIAGDVYAEVARLAPELIDEALANDAFSPQVGEPTYAEKIGPADRELDWSRPAKELHDRIRALSPHIGARGEIEGRQLLVWRARLDGDRLELLEVQPEGGTRMSYDAWLRGLRS
;
A
#
# COMPACT_ATOMS: atom_id res chain seq x y z
N MET A 1 5.37 2.06 0.25
CA MET A 1 6.32 2.26 -0.87
C MET A 1 7.77 2.09 -0.45
N ALA A 2 8.08 2.24 0.85
CA ALA A 2 9.43 2.02 1.39
C ALA A 2 9.89 0.54 1.37
N GLY A 3 8.97 -0.39 1.26
CA GLY A 3 9.29 -1.82 1.23
C GLY A 3 9.33 -2.44 2.62
N ASP A 4 8.73 -1.79 3.61
CA ASP A 4 8.64 -2.31 4.98
C ASP A 4 7.89 -3.64 5.02
N GLU A 5 8.32 -4.53 5.89
CA GLU A 5 7.73 -5.88 6.09
C GLU A 5 6.75 -5.91 7.27
N GLU A 6 6.70 -4.83 8.05
CA GLU A 6 5.85 -4.68 9.21
C GLU A 6 5.23 -3.30 9.27
N SER A 7 4.05 -3.20 9.85
CA SER A 7 3.35 -1.98 10.22
C SER A 7 2.59 -2.22 11.52
N ALA A 8 1.86 -1.24 12.02
CA ALA A 8 0.99 -1.41 13.16
C ALA A 8 -0.27 -0.57 13.01
N VAL A 9 -1.34 -1.03 13.64
CA VAL A 9 -2.54 -0.23 13.92
C VAL A 9 -2.53 0.15 15.39
N SER A 10 -2.77 1.42 15.69
CA SER A 10 -2.74 1.94 17.07
C SER A 10 -3.99 2.74 17.37
N VAL A 11 -4.48 2.62 18.60
CA VAL A 11 -5.51 3.50 19.16
C VAL A 11 -4.81 4.55 20.01
N ILE A 12 -4.95 5.82 19.65
CA ILE A 12 -4.34 6.94 20.35
C ILE A 12 -5.41 7.84 20.98
N ARG A 13 -5.08 8.50 22.08
CA ARG A 13 -5.89 9.57 22.63
C ARG A 13 -5.63 10.85 21.83
N LEU A 14 -6.68 11.53 21.41
CA LEU A 14 -6.51 12.79 20.68
C LEU A 14 -5.92 13.88 21.58
N VAL A 15 -4.94 14.58 21.05
CA VAL A 15 -4.30 15.77 21.63
C VAL A 15 -4.29 16.90 20.60
N GLU A 16 -3.81 18.09 20.97
CA GLU A 16 -3.78 19.24 20.05
C GLU A 16 -2.86 19.01 18.84
N GLU A 17 -1.73 18.35 19.07
CA GLU A 17 -0.78 18.00 18.03
C GLU A 17 -1.25 16.76 17.25
N LEU A 18 -1.17 16.81 15.90
CA LEU A 18 -1.64 15.74 15.02
C LEU A 18 -0.82 14.45 15.25
N ASP A 19 -1.53 13.35 15.44
CA ASP A 19 -1.00 11.99 15.58
C ASP A 19 0.00 11.78 16.75
N ALA A 20 0.16 12.78 17.64
CA ALA A 20 1.13 12.78 18.75
C ALA A 20 0.56 12.25 20.07
N GLY A 21 -0.70 11.82 20.08
CA GLY A 21 -1.36 11.36 21.30
C GLY A 21 -0.79 10.05 21.86
N PRO A 22 -0.92 9.81 23.18
CA PRO A 22 -0.45 8.57 23.78
C PRO A 22 -1.25 7.37 23.28
N ILE A 23 -0.58 6.22 23.19
CA ILE A 23 -1.11 4.95 22.68
C ILE A 23 -1.80 4.18 23.81
N GLY A 24 -3.07 3.80 23.60
CA GLY A 24 -3.85 2.97 24.52
C GLY A 24 -3.86 1.49 24.16
N ALA A 25 -3.84 1.16 22.88
CA ALA A 25 -3.73 -0.20 22.37
C ALA A 25 -3.06 -0.19 20.99
N TRP A 26 -2.43 -1.29 20.61
CA TRP A 26 -1.80 -1.45 19.31
C TRP A 26 -1.68 -2.91 18.92
N HIS A 27 -1.56 -3.16 17.61
CA HIS A 27 -1.36 -4.50 17.06
C HIS A 27 -0.45 -4.43 15.82
N ASP A 28 0.53 -5.33 15.75
CA ASP A 28 1.42 -5.44 14.61
C ASP A 28 0.69 -6.02 13.41
N VAL A 29 0.96 -5.48 12.23
CA VAL A 29 0.43 -5.94 10.95
C VAL A 29 1.59 -6.35 10.06
N SER A 30 1.68 -7.64 9.77
CA SER A 30 2.70 -8.16 8.86
C SER A 30 2.40 -7.78 7.42
N ILE A 31 3.41 -7.35 6.69
CA ILE A 31 3.35 -6.97 5.29
C ILE A 31 4.22 -7.94 4.49
N SER A 32 3.64 -8.97 3.93
CA SER A 32 4.33 -9.89 3.02
C SER A 32 4.61 -9.26 1.66
N GLY A 33 5.44 -9.92 0.85
CA GLY A 33 5.74 -9.47 -0.52
C GLY A 33 4.50 -9.27 -1.39
N ASP A 34 3.43 -10.04 -1.17
CA ASP A 34 2.20 -9.98 -1.97
C ASP A 34 1.11 -9.07 -1.36
N THR A 35 1.33 -8.56 -0.16
CA THR A 35 0.38 -7.68 0.53
C THR A 35 0.24 -6.34 -0.21
N ILE A 36 -0.96 -5.96 -0.58
CA ILE A 36 -1.28 -4.63 -1.13
C ILE A 36 -1.84 -3.72 -0.04
N ALA A 37 -1.86 -2.41 -0.27
CA ALA A 37 -2.41 -1.44 0.70
C ALA A 37 -3.87 -1.75 1.09
N GLY A 38 -4.67 -2.28 0.15
CA GLY A 38 -6.04 -2.71 0.42
C GLY A 38 -6.13 -3.82 1.46
N ASP A 39 -5.19 -4.76 1.48
CA ASP A 39 -5.16 -5.85 2.47
C ASP A 39 -4.85 -5.28 3.87
N VAL A 40 -3.92 -4.32 3.95
CA VAL A 40 -3.60 -3.62 5.20
C VAL A 40 -4.82 -2.87 5.72
N TYR A 41 -5.54 -2.13 4.86
CA TYR A 41 -6.77 -1.44 5.27
C TYR A 41 -7.86 -2.40 5.76
N ALA A 42 -8.02 -3.55 5.10
CA ALA A 42 -8.98 -4.57 5.52
C ALA A 42 -8.61 -5.14 6.90
N GLU A 43 -7.34 -5.40 7.14
CA GLU A 43 -6.86 -5.91 8.43
C GLU A 43 -7.03 -4.86 9.54
N VAL A 44 -6.68 -3.60 9.28
CA VAL A 44 -6.93 -2.49 10.21
C VAL A 44 -8.42 -2.39 10.57
N ALA A 45 -9.31 -2.45 9.58
CA ALA A 45 -10.75 -2.39 9.81
C ALA A 45 -11.26 -3.57 10.65
N ARG A 46 -10.65 -4.75 10.52
CA ARG A 46 -10.98 -5.93 11.33
C ARG A 46 -10.50 -5.80 12.78
N LEU A 47 -9.31 -5.26 13.00
CA LEU A 47 -8.68 -5.13 14.31
C LEU A 47 -9.20 -3.93 15.12
N ALA A 48 -9.58 -2.85 14.46
CA ALA A 48 -9.89 -1.58 15.10
C ALA A 48 -10.96 -1.67 16.21
N PRO A 49 -12.10 -2.41 16.07
CA PRO A 49 -13.10 -2.49 17.12
C PRO A 49 -12.56 -3.09 18.41
N GLU A 50 -11.83 -4.19 18.33
CA GLU A 50 -11.26 -4.88 19.50
C GLU A 50 -10.21 -4.01 20.21
N LEU A 51 -9.36 -3.32 19.45
CA LEU A 51 -8.35 -2.41 19.99
C LEU A 51 -8.96 -1.18 20.66
N ILE A 52 -10.06 -0.67 20.11
CA ILE A 52 -10.79 0.46 20.73
C ILE A 52 -11.40 0.01 22.08
N ASP A 53 -12.04 -1.16 22.11
CA ASP A 53 -12.61 -1.71 23.33
C ASP A 53 -11.53 -1.96 24.39
N GLU A 54 -10.37 -2.48 23.98
CA GLU A 54 -9.21 -2.68 24.86
C GLU A 54 -8.71 -1.36 25.44
N ALA A 55 -8.49 -0.35 24.60
CA ALA A 55 -7.99 0.95 25.03
C ALA A 55 -8.96 1.65 26.00
N LEU A 56 -10.27 1.50 25.78
CA LEU A 56 -11.30 2.08 26.63
C LEU A 56 -11.44 1.32 27.97
N ALA A 57 -11.29 0.00 27.95
CA ALA A 57 -11.41 -0.82 29.16
C ALA A 57 -10.23 -0.62 30.12
N ASN A 58 -9.02 -0.50 29.59
CA ASN A 58 -7.80 -0.41 30.38
C ASN A 58 -7.49 1.01 30.84
N ASP A 59 -7.95 2.03 30.12
CA ASP A 59 -7.63 3.48 30.32
C ASP A 59 -6.14 3.76 30.62
N ALA A 60 -5.28 2.86 30.15
CA ALA A 60 -3.82 2.93 30.32
C ALA A 60 -3.20 3.40 29.01
N PHE A 61 -2.81 4.67 28.96
CA PHE A 61 -2.20 5.27 27.78
C PHE A 61 -0.73 5.60 28.04
N SER A 62 0.14 5.18 27.14
CA SER A 62 1.58 5.41 27.22
C SER A 62 2.04 6.42 26.16
N PRO A 63 2.92 7.37 26.49
CA PRO A 63 3.49 8.27 25.49
C PRO A 63 4.13 7.51 24.33
N GLN A 64 4.03 8.06 23.12
CA GLN A 64 4.80 7.56 21.99
C GLN A 64 6.29 7.78 22.22
N VAL A 65 7.12 6.85 21.75
CA VAL A 65 8.58 6.89 21.91
C VAL A 65 9.22 6.82 20.53
N GLY A 66 10.24 7.62 20.31
CA GLY A 66 11.01 7.68 19.07
C GLY A 66 10.84 9.02 18.35
N GLU A 67 11.60 9.18 17.27
CA GLU A 67 11.50 10.37 16.41
C GLU A 67 10.32 10.21 15.44
N PRO A 68 9.48 11.26 15.29
CA PRO A 68 8.36 11.20 14.38
C PRO A 68 8.82 11.08 12.92
N THR A 69 8.12 10.25 12.16
CA THR A 69 8.29 10.14 10.70
C THR A 69 7.08 10.71 9.99
N TYR A 70 7.32 11.42 8.90
CA TYR A 70 6.25 12.06 8.14
C TYR A 70 6.05 11.36 6.79
N ALA A 71 4.81 11.02 6.48
CA ALA A 71 4.42 10.50 5.18
C ALA A 71 3.81 11.63 4.35
N GLU A 72 4.51 12.05 3.31
CA GLU A 72 4.00 13.03 2.35
C GLU A 72 2.76 12.48 1.62
N LYS A 73 1.88 13.38 1.19
CA LYS A 73 0.74 12.99 0.36
C LYS A 73 1.22 12.44 -0.97
N ILE A 74 0.63 11.32 -1.40
CA ILE A 74 0.92 10.72 -2.70
C ILE A 74 0.54 11.70 -3.81
N GLY A 75 1.56 12.20 -4.50
CA GLY A 75 1.42 13.08 -5.65
C GLY A 75 1.41 12.33 -6.99
N PRO A 76 1.24 13.05 -8.11
CA PRO A 76 1.26 12.43 -9.44
C PRO A 76 2.57 11.69 -9.74
N ALA A 77 3.73 12.25 -9.34
CA ALA A 77 5.05 11.64 -9.59
C ALA A 77 5.24 10.31 -8.84
N ASP A 78 4.63 10.14 -7.68
CA ASP A 78 4.72 8.91 -6.90
C ASP A 78 3.99 7.74 -7.58
N ARG A 79 3.14 8.03 -8.54
CA ARG A 79 2.34 7.06 -9.28
C ARG A 79 3.04 6.53 -10.53
N GLU A 80 4.06 7.24 -11.01
CA GLU A 80 4.75 6.89 -12.25
C GLU A 80 5.75 5.75 -12.02
N LEU A 81 5.71 4.75 -12.92
CA LEU A 81 6.65 3.64 -12.94
C LEU A 81 7.81 3.97 -13.88
N ASP A 82 8.96 4.18 -13.31
CA ASP A 82 10.23 4.28 -14.06
C ASP A 82 10.81 2.87 -14.22
N TRP A 83 10.62 2.28 -15.39
CA TRP A 83 11.05 0.91 -15.70
C TRP A 83 12.57 0.69 -15.65
N SER A 84 13.37 1.74 -15.48
CA SER A 84 14.81 1.63 -15.25
C SER A 84 15.16 1.29 -13.78
N ARG A 85 14.19 1.39 -12.88
CA ARG A 85 14.37 1.10 -11.45
C ARG A 85 14.35 -0.41 -11.18
N PRO A 86 14.96 -0.86 -10.08
CA PRO A 86 14.92 -2.25 -9.66
C PRO A 86 13.47 -2.79 -9.57
N ALA A 87 13.28 -4.05 -9.96
CA ALA A 87 11.97 -4.71 -9.95
C ALA A 87 11.29 -4.64 -8.57
N LYS A 88 12.07 -4.77 -7.49
CA LYS A 88 11.56 -4.65 -6.11
C LYS A 88 10.95 -3.28 -5.83
N GLU A 89 11.58 -2.18 -6.25
CA GLU A 89 11.06 -0.83 -6.05
C GLU A 89 9.75 -0.60 -6.82
N LEU A 90 9.68 -1.11 -8.05
CA LEU A 90 8.47 -1.05 -8.87
C LEU A 90 7.34 -1.87 -8.24
N HIS A 91 7.65 -3.06 -7.76
CA HIS A 91 6.70 -3.92 -7.06
C HIS A 91 6.17 -3.25 -5.78
N ASP A 92 7.05 -2.70 -4.93
CA ASP A 92 6.67 -2.00 -3.71
C ASP A 92 5.79 -0.78 -4.00
N ARG A 93 6.03 -0.06 -5.11
CA ARG A 93 5.19 1.03 -5.56
C ARG A 93 3.82 0.56 -6.01
N ILE A 94 3.75 -0.48 -6.85
CA ILE A 94 2.49 -1.04 -7.36
C ILE A 94 1.61 -1.50 -6.19
N ARG A 95 2.14 -2.31 -5.28
CA ARG A 95 1.37 -2.85 -4.16
C ARG A 95 0.90 -1.76 -3.17
N ALA A 96 1.69 -0.72 -2.96
CA ALA A 96 1.33 0.39 -2.08
C ALA A 96 0.21 1.27 -2.66
N LEU A 97 0.07 1.33 -3.98
CA LEU A 97 -0.95 2.13 -4.66
C LEU A 97 -2.24 1.35 -4.97
N SER A 98 -2.25 0.05 -4.74
CA SER A 98 -3.38 -0.84 -5.04
C SER A 98 -4.27 -1.04 -3.80
N PRO A 99 -5.58 -1.12 -3.97
CA PRO A 99 -6.37 -1.09 -5.20
C PRO A 99 -6.98 0.29 -5.54
N HIS A 100 -6.60 1.37 -4.83
CA HIS A 100 -7.36 2.62 -4.84
C HIS A 100 -6.80 3.70 -5.77
N ILE A 101 -5.48 3.73 -5.97
CA ILE A 101 -4.79 4.80 -6.71
C ILE A 101 -4.29 4.29 -8.07
N GLY A 102 -3.58 3.16 -8.09
CA GLY A 102 -2.94 2.55 -9.26
C GLY A 102 -1.63 3.21 -9.65
N ALA A 103 -0.63 2.41 -9.97
CA ALA A 103 0.63 2.86 -10.53
C ALA A 103 0.48 3.06 -12.04
N ARG A 104 1.13 4.08 -12.60
CA ARG A 104 1.07 4.39 -14.04
C ARG A 104 2.36 3.98 -14.72
N GLY A 105 2.25 3.43 -15.91
CA GLY A 105 3.42 3.12 -16.71
C GLY A 105 3.09 3.00 -18.19
N GLU A 106 4.05 3.34 -19.03
CA GLU A 106 3.94 3.10 -20.47
C GLU A 106 4.46 1.70 -20.77
N ILE A 107 3.65 0.89 -21.44
CA ILE A 107 3.95 -0.48 -21.84
C ILE A 107 3.50 -0.66 -23.28
N GLU A 108 4.39 -1.13 -24.15
CA GLU A 108 4.12 -1.27 -25.59
C GLU A 108 3.56 0.03 -26.22
N GLY A 109 4.09 1.18 -25.80
CA GLY A 109 3.67 2.50 -26.30
C GLY A 109 2.28 2.95 -25.83
N ARG A 110 1.71 2.30 -24.84
CA ARG A 110 0.39 2.64 -24.29
C ARG A 110 0.45 2.90 -22.79
N GLN A 111 -0.27 3.91 -22.32
CA GLN A 111 -0.41 4.20 -20.90
C GLN A 111 -1.37 3.21 -20.24
N LEU A 112 -0.90 2.61 -19.14
CA LEU A 112 -1.66 1.66 -18.34
C LEU A 112 -1.63 2.06 -16.87
N LEU A 113 -2.70 1.73 -16.15
CA LEU A 113 -2.63 1.56 -14.70
C LEU A 113 -2.23 0.11 -14.42
N VAL A 114 -1.24 -0.07 -13.56
CA VAL A 114 -0.81 -1.36 -13.06
C VAL A 114 -1.36 -1.53 -11.64
N TRP A 115 -2.14 -2.57 -11.44
CA TRP A 115 -2.81 -2.84 -10.18
C TRP A 115 -2.15 -3.96 -9.39
N ARG A 116 -1.64 -4.97 -10.06
CA ARG A 116 -0.96 -6.09 -9.42
C ARG A 116 0.25 -6.53 -10.22
N ALA A 117 1.29 -6.88 -9.49
CA ALA A 117 2.50 -7.50 -10.01
C ALA A 117 3.03 -8.49 -8.98
N ARG A 118 3.94 -9.34 -9.37
CA ARG A 118 4.71 -10.19 -8.46
C ARG A 118 6.19 -10.14 -8.84
N LEU A 119 7.03 -10.51 -7.87
CA LEU A 119 8.45 -10.74 -8.12
C LEU A 119 8.69 -12.23 -8.38
N ASP A 120 9.45 -12.50 -9.44
CA ASP A 120 10.05 -13.80 -9.71
C ASP A 120 11.57 -13.60 -9.74
N GLY A 121 12.24 -13.82 -8.60
CA GLY A 121 13.60 -13.37 -8.38
C GLY A 121 13.71 -11.84 -8.54
N ASP A 122 14.62 -11.40 -9.43
CA ASP A 122 14.82 -9.98 -9.74
C ASP A 122 13.94 -9.48 -10.91
N ARG A 123 12.96 -10.28 -11.33
CA ARG A 123 12.06 -9.94 -12.43
C ARG A 123 10.69 -9.54 -11.92
N LEU A 124 10.15 -8.44 -12.44
CA LEU A 124 8.78 -8.02 -12.21
C LEU A 124 7.85 -8.66 -13.25
N GLU A 125 6.86 -9.40 -12.78
CA GLU A 125 5.75 -9.90 -13.61
C GLU A 125 4.49 -9.10 -13.34
N LEU A 126 3.92 -8.51 -14.38
CA LEU A 126 2.64 -7.81 -14.29
C LEU A 126 1.49 -8.83 -14.33
N LEU A 127 0.53 -8.65 -13.43
CA LEU A 127 -0.61 -9.57 -13.29
C LEU A 127 -1.92 -8.92 -13.70
N GLU A 128 -2.17 -7.69 -13.25
CA GLU A 128 -3.42 -6.98 -13.49
C GLU A 128 -3.15 -5.55 -13.92
N VAL A 129 -3.75 -5.16 -15.03
CA VAL A 129 -3.60 -3.84 -15.64
C VAL A 129 -4.94 -3.26 -16.05
N GLN A 130 -4.96 -1.96 -16.32
CA GLN A 130 -6.13 -1.26 -16.85
C GLN A 130 -5.69 -0.26 -17.91
N PRO A 131 -6.10 -0.43 -19.17
CA PRO A 131 -5.90 0.56 -20.22
C PRO A 131 -6.66 1.84 -19.91
N GLU A 132 -6.19 2.96 -20.44
CA GLU A 132 -6.90 4.23 -20.36
C GLU A 132 -8.30 4.11 -20.95
N GLY A 133 -9.31 4.55 -20.20
CA GLY A 133 -10.74 4.43 -20.59
C GLY A 133 -11.30 3.01 -20.58
N GLY A 134 -10.48 2.00 -20.19
CA GLY A 134 -10.89 0.60 -20.15
C GLY A 134 -11.19 0.09 -18.74
N THR A 135 -11.39 -1.22 -18.64
CA THR A 135 -11.61 -1.95 -17.38
C THR A 135 -10.35 -2.71 -16.96
N ARG A 136 -10.26 -3.07 -15.68
CA ARG A 136 -9.20 -3.96 -15.17
C ARG A 136 -9.29 -5.32 -15.85
N MET A 137 -8.12 -5.85 -16.20
CA MET A 137 -7.99 -7.17 -16.81
C MET A 137 -6.62 -7.77 -16.50
N SER A 138 -6.45 -9.08 -16.74
CA SER A 138 -5.14 -9.69 -16.64
C SER A 138 -4.20 -9.13 -17.70
N TYR A 139 -2.91 -9.00 -17.35
CA TYR A 139 -1.90 -8.53 -18.28
C TYR A 139 -1.81 -9.39 -19.55
N ASP A 140 -1.95 -10.70 -19.40
CA ASP A 140 -1.98 -11.64 -20.55
C ASP A 140 -3.17 -11.42 -21.48
N ALA A 141 -4.35 -11.08 -20.93
CA ALA A 141 -5.52 -10.77 -21.76
C ALA A 141 -5.30 -9.50 -22.55
N TRP A 142 -4.72 -8.49 -21.91
CA TRP A 142 -4.36 -7.24 -22.56
C TRP A 142 -3.34 -7.45 -23.70
N LEU A 143 -2.27 -8.21 -23.45
CA LEU A 143 -1.26 -8.54 -24.49
C LEU A 143 -1.87 -9.28 -25.69
N ARG A 144 -2.81 -10.21 -25.46
CA ARG A 144 -3.51 -10.89 -26.55
C ARG A 144 -4.31 -9.90 -27.40
N GLY A 145 -4.96 -8.92 -26.75
CA GLY A 145 -5.73 -7.89 -27.46
C GLY A 145 -4.88 -6.94 -28.32
N LEU A 146 -3.56 -6.80 -28.04
CA LEU A 146 -2.65 -6.02 -28.88
C LEU A 146 -2.30 -6.70 -30.20
N ARG A 147 -2.38 -8.03 -30.24
CA ARG A 147 -1.98 -8.86 -31.40
C ARG A 147 -3.15 -9.18 -32.33
N SER A 148 -4.35 -8.75 -31.96
CA SER A 148 -5.57 -8.92 -32.75
C SER A 148 -5.84 -7.71 -33.62
#